data_a4afc40f1bc45cf0d56480c4c8a6e368
#
_entry.id   a4afc40f1bc45cf0d56480c4c8a6e368
#
_cell.length_a   1.000
_cell.length_b   1.000
_cell.length_c   1.000
_cell.angle_alpha   90.00
_cell.angle_beta   90.00
_cell.angle_gamma   90.00
#
_symmetry.space_group_name_H-M   'P 1'
#
loop_
_entity.id
_entity.type
_entity.pdbx_description
1 polymer ?
#
loop_
_entity_poly.entity_id
_entity_poly.type
_entity_poly.pdbx_seq_one_letter_code
_entity_poly.pdbx_strand_id
1 'polypeptide(L)'
;SRGLGDVYKRQPEFHINTDIDEWHYLTLLHYLDMADGTEGSQKLITFGNLKDGLIRGTKFDRTAEQKLEKLLQDKDPEKIQKACKNLGAEFTETKADLCAVFPVLPRYPVTLKIWFADEEFPASGKIFLQDHADHYLSVEDAVTVGEILLQKLSEAFSSL
;
A
#
# COMPACT_ATOMS: atom_id res chain seq x y z
N SER A 1 21.07 4.98 -23.35
CA SER A 1 22.20 5.45 -22.56
C SER A 1 22.38 4.60 -21.31
N ARG A 2 23.59 4.59 -20.83
CA ARG A 2 23.95 3.84 -19.63
C ARG A 2 23.16 4.29 -18.39
N GLY A 3 22.89 5.59 -18.25
CA GLY A 3 22.17 6.12 -17.10
C GLY A 3 20.76 5.55 -16.95
N LEU A 4 20.00 5.47 -18.02
CA LEU A 4 18.66 4.93 -17.98
C LEU A 4 18.67 3.43 -17.70
N GLY A 5 19.58 2.68 -18.32
CA GLY A 5 19.74 1.25 -18.07
C GLY A 5 20.17 0.96 -16.63
N ASP A 6 21.05 1.78 -16.05
CA ASP A 6 21.46 1.65 -14.65
C ASP A 6 20.30 1.95 -13.68
N VAL A 7 19.44 2.92 -14.00
CA VAL A 7 18.25 3.21 -13.22
C VAL A 7 17.33 2.00 -13.18
N TYR A 8 17.07 1.36 -14.30
CA TYR A 8 16.24 0.15 -14.34
C TYR A 8 16.85 -1.00 -13.56
N LYS A 9 18.15 -1.18 -13.62
CA LYS A 9 18.84 -2.26 -12.91
C LYS A 9 18.93 -2.01 -11.39
N ARG A 10 18.92 -0.75 -10.97
CA ARG A 10 19.07 -0.34 -9.57
C ARG A 10 17.79 0.11 -8.92
N GLN A 11 16.68 0.17 -9.68
CA GLN A 11 15.43 0.62 -9.10
C GLN A 11 15.00 -0.32 -7.98
N PRO A 12 14.35 0.23 -6.97
CA PRO A 12 13.82 -0.58 -5.88
C PRO A 12 12.87 -1.62 -6.41
N GLU A 13 12.99 -2.82 -5.89
CA GLU A 13 12.03 -3.86 -6.23
C GLU A 13 10.74 -3.61 -5.50
N PHE A 14 9.64 -3.70 -6.23
CA PHE A 14 8.35 -3.89 -5.61
C PHE A 14 8.33 -5.32 -5.08
N HIS A 15 8.13 -5.48 -3.78
CA HIS A 15 7.96 -6.80 -3.17
C HIS A 15 6.64 -7.45 -3.59
N ILE A 16 5.76 -6.67 -4.16
CA ILE A 16 4.54 -7.14 -4.79
C ILE A 16 4.88 -7.50 -6.23
N ASN A 17 4.85 -8.79 -6.55
CA ASN A 17 5.13 -9.25 -7.89
C ASN A 17 4.04 -8.77 -8.85
N THR A 18 4.40 -7.89 -9.78
CA THR A 18 3.49 -7.33 -10.77
C THR A 18 4.24 -6.96 -12.03
N ASP A 19 3.56 -7.08 -13.17
CA ASP A 19 4.05 -6.51 -14.42
C ASP A 19 3.95 -4.99 -14.33
N ILE A 20 5.06 -4.32 -14.63
CA ILE A 20 5.13 -2.87 -14.53
C ILE A 20 4.66 -2.28 -15.86
N ASP A 21 3.57 -1.52 -15.82
CA ASP A 21 3.09 -0.74 -16.96
C ASP A 21 3.65 0.69 -16.93
N GLU A 22 3.27 1.51 -17.91
CA GLU A 22 3.77 2.89 -18.03
C GLU A 22 3.50 3.74 -16.80
N TRP A 23 2.34 3.58 -16.17
CA TRP A 23 1.97 4.33 -14.97
C TRP A 23 2.82 3.94 -13.78
N HIS A 24 3.12 2.65 -13.65
CA HIS A 24 3.99 2.14 -12.60
C HIS A 24 5.41 2.68 -12.77
N TYR A 25 5.93 2.69 -14.01
CA TYR A 25 7.24 3.27 -14.29
C TYR A 25 7.28 4.75 -13.95
N LEU A 26 6.27 5.50 -14.33
CA LEU A 26 6.21 6.92 -14.04
C LEU A 26 6.22 7.18 -12.54
N THR A 27 5.43 6.43 -11.76
CA THR A 27 5.40 6.53 -10.31
C THR A 27 6.78 6.22 -9.71
N LEU A 28 7.44 5.19 -10.20
CA LEU A 28 8.78 4.82 -9.73
C LEU A 28 9.82 5.89 -10.05
N LEU A 29 9.76 6.47 -11.24
CA LEU A 29 10.62 7.58 -11.63
C LEU A 29 10.38 8.81 -10.77
N HIS A 30 9.13 9.12 -10.46
CA HIS A 30 8.78 10.22 -9.54
C HIS A 30 9.33 9.96 -8.15
N TYR A 31 9.25 8.72 -7.67
CA TYR A 31 9.85 8.35 -6.39
C TYR A 31 11.36 8.60 -6.38
N LEU A 32 12.07 8.17 -7.42
CA LEU A 32 13.51 8.36 -7.52
C LEU A 32 13.91 9.84 -7.59
N ASP A 33 13.09 10.66 -8.22
CA ASP A 33 13.34 12.11 -8.35
C ASP A 33 13.03 12.85 -7.06
N MET A 34 11.95 12.51 -6.38
CA MET A 34 11.41 13.25 -5.24
C MET A 34 11.95 12.79 -3.89
N ALA A 35 12.37 11.53 -3.77
CA ALA A 35 12.81 10.97 -2.50
C ALA A 35 13.99 11.73 -1.91
N ASP A 36 13.81 12.30 -0.73
CA ASP A 36 14.84 13.13 -0.06
C ASP A 36 15.53 12.42 1.12
N GLY A 37 15.21 11.17 1.37
CA GLY A 37 15.80 10.37 2.43
C GLY A 37 15.29 10.68 3.83
N THR A 38 14.25 11.49 3.95
CA THR A 38 13.65 11.81 5.25
C THR A 38 13.18 10.52 5.93
N GLU A 39 13.57 10.35 7.19
CA GLU A 39 13.11 9.22 8.00
C GLU A 39 11.79 9.56 8.66
N GLY A 40 10.86 8.60 8.62
CA GLY A 40 9.58 8.75 9.29
C GLY A 40 9.66 8.46 10.78
N SER A 41 8.70 8.98 11.52
CA SER A 41 8.52 8.71 12.95
C SER A 41 7.78 7.39 13.22
N GLN A 42 7.48 6.62 12.19
CA GLN A 42 6.62 5.42 12.22
C GLN A 42 5.14 5.73 12.54
N LYS A 43 4.79 7.00 12.62
CA LYS A 43 3.41 7.41 12.76
C LYS A 43 2.65 7.16 11.47
N LEU A 44 1.50 6.50 11.58
CA LEU A 44 0.65 6.21 10.43
C LEU A 44 -0.28 7.38 10.14
N ILE A 45 -0.44 7.66 8.85
CA ILE A 45 -1.37 8.67 8.34
C ILE A 45 -2.22 8.06 7.24
N THR A 46 -3.38 8.65 6.98
CA THR A 46 -4.22 8.31 5.84
C THR A 46 -3.74 9.06 4.61
N PHE A 47 -4.22 8.67 3.44
CA PHE A 47 -3.93 9.38 2.19
C PHE A 47 -4.50 10.80 2.22
N GLY A 48 -5.64 11.00 2.90
CA GLY A 48 -6.22 12.32 3.09
C GLY A 48 -5.35 13.28 3.91
N ASN A 49 -4.43 12.75 4.72
CA ASN A 49 -3.50 13.54 5.53
C ASN A 49 -2.23 13.95 4.78
N LEU A 50 -2.02 13.44 3.58
CA LEU A 50 -0.87 13.85 2.75
C LEU A 50 -0.99 15.33 2.36
N LYS A 51 0.15 15.96 2.06
CA LYS A 51 0.14 17.27 1.45
C LYS A 51 -0.72 17.25 0.19
N ASP A 52 -1.65 18.19 0.09
CA ASP A 52 -2.63 18.28 -1.01
C ASP A 52 -3.57 17.07 -1.12
N GLY A 53 -3.67 16.26 -0.07
CA GLY A 53 -4.45 15.02 -0.06
C GLY A 53 -5.91 15.14 0.35
N LEU A 54 -6.38 16.35 0.72
CA LEU A 54 -7.72 16.51 1.31
C LEU A 54 -8.84 15.98 0.41
N ILE A 55 -8.76 16.17 -0.89
CA ILE A 55 -9.77 15.72 -1.85
C ILE A 55 -9.39 14.34 -2.41
N ARG A 56 -8.27 14.25 -3.11
CA ARG A 56 -7.84 13.05 -3.82
C ARG A 56 -7.51 11.89 -2.87
N GLY A 57 -6.77 12.18 -1.81
CA GLY A 57 -6.38 11.19 -0.83
C GLY A 57 -7.56 10.70 -0.01
N THR A 58 -8.44 11.59 0.43
CA THR A 58 -9.66 11.22 1.16
C THR A 58 -10.59 10.35 0.33
N LYS A 59 -10.71 10.64 -0.95
CA LYS A 59 -11.48 9.83 -1.88
C LYS A 59 -10.90 8.43 -2.00
N PHE A 60 -9.58 8.32 -2.10
CA PHE A 60 -8.90 7.04 -2.15
C PHE A 60 -9.12 6.25 -0.85
N ASP A 61 -8.96 6.88 0.32
CA ASP A 61 -9.19 6.22 1.61
C ASP A 61 -10.57 5.56 1.66
N ARG A 62 -11.59 6.31 1.26
CA ARG A 62 -12.98 5.81 1.25
C ARG A 62 -13.17 4.66 0.26
N THR A 63 -12.64 4.80 -0.93
CA THR A 63 -12.72 3.76 -1.97
C THR A 63 -12.01 2.49 -1.52
N ALA A 64 -10.84 2.64 -0.91
CA ALA A 64 -10.07 1.51 -0.39
C ALA A 64 -10.82 0.76 0.70
N GLU A 65 -11.43 1.48 1.66
CA GLU A 65 -12.22 0.86 2.73
C GLU A 65 -13.40 0.06 2.15
N GLN A 66 -14.11 0.63 1.20
CA GLN A 66 -15.25 -0.03 0.57
C GLN A 66 -14.82 -1.29 -0.19
N LYS A 67 -13.73 -1.21 -0.93
CA LYS A 67 -13.21 -2.34 -1.69
C LYS A 67 -12.71 -3.45 -0.78
N LEU A 68 -11.99 -3.09 0.29
CA LEU A 68 -11.49 -4.07 1.26
C LEU A 68 -12.62 -4.79 1.99
N GLU A 69 -13.68 -4.09 2.37
CA GLU A 69 -14.83 -4.71 3.00
C GLU A 69 -15.42 -5.83 2.11
N LYS A 70 -15.54 -5.57 0.83
CA LYS A 70 -16.02 -6.58 -0.13
C LYS A 70 -15.04 -7.73 -0.30
N LEU A 71 -13.75 -7.43 -0.39
CA LEU A 71 -12.72 -8.44 -0.60
C LEU A 71 -12.55 -9.36 0.61
N LEU A 72 -12.77 -8.85 1.80
CA LEU A 72 -12.60 -9.60 3.05
C LEU A 72 -13.84 -10.41 3.44
N GLN A 73 -14.97 -10.17 2.78
CA GLN A 73 -16.23 -10.82 3.12
C GLN A 73 -16.12 -12.35 2.97
N ASP A 74 -16.51 -13.08 4.01
CA ASP A 74 -16.52 -14.55 4.04
C ASP A 74 -15.15 -15.22 3.79
N LYS A 75 -14.07 -14.50 4.05
CA LYS A 75 -12.71 -15.03 3.90
C LYS A 75 -12.15 -15.51 5.24
N ASP A 76 -11.42 -16.62 5.18
CA ASP A 76 -10.73 -17.19 6.34
C ASP A 76 -9.56 -16.29 6.75
N PRO A 77 -9.49 -15.85 8.03
CA PRO A 77 -8.40 -15.02 8.52
C PRO A 77 -7.00 -15.59 8.26
N GLU A 78 -6.81 -16.89 8.42
CA GLU A 78 -5.51 -17.52 8.17
C GLU A 78 -5.10 -17.45 6.71
N LYS A 79 -6.08 -17.61 5.80
CA LYS A 79 -5.85 -17.49 4.36
C LYS A 79 -5.53 -16.06 3.96
N ILE A 80 -6.19 -15.08 4.56
CA ILE A 80 -5.90 -13.66 4.34
C ILE A 80 -4.47 -13.35 4.77
N GLN A 81 -4.06 -13.82 5.95
CA GLN A 81 -2.71 -13.61 6.45
C GLN A 81 -1.67 -14.24 5.51
N LYS A 82 -1.91 -15.45 5.07
CA LYS A 82 -1.02 -16.14 4.14
C LYS A 82 -0.92 -15.42 2.80
N ALA A 83 -2.04 -14.93 2.27
CA ALA A 83 -2.06 -14.16 1.03
C ALA A 83 -1.24 -12.87 1.16
N CYS A 84 -1.39 -12.14 2.26
CA CYS A 84 -0.57 -10.95 2.53
C CYS A 84 0.92 -11.29 2.61
N LYS A 85 1.26 -12.38 3.29
CA LYS A 85 2.66 -12.85 3.38
C LYS A 85 3.23 -13.19 2.00
N ASN A 86 2.45 -13.85 1.16
CA ASN A 86 2.87 -14.19 -0.21
C ASN A 86 3.10 -12.96 -1.08
N LEU A 87 2.45 -11.85 -0.77
CA LEU A 87 2.66 -10.55 -1.42
C LEU A 87 3.84 -9.78 -0.83
N GLY A 88 4.57 -10.33 0.13
CA GLY A 88 5.74 -9.71 0.71
C GLY A 88 5.51 -8.94 2.00
N ALA A 89 4.33 -9.05 2.60
CA ALA A 89 4.04 -8.33 3.83
C ALA A 89 4.84 -8.87 5.01
N GLU A 90 5.22 -7.97 5.89
CA GLU A 90 5.68 -8.25 7.24
C GLU A 90 4.56 -7.91 8.21
N PHE A 91 4.49 -8.61 9.33
CA PHE A 91 3.40 -8.41 10.28
C PHE A 91 3.90 -7.76 11.55
N THR A 92 3.09 -6.84 12.09
CA THR A 92 3.35 -6.21 13.39
C THR A 92 2.11 -6.33 14.26
N GLU A 93 2.31 -6.32 15.55
CA GLU A 93 1.21 -6.33 16.51
C GLU A 93 0.70 -4.91 16.73
N THR A 94 -0.61 -4.74 16.58
CA THR A 94 -1.31 -3.47 16.84
C THR A 94 -2.66 -3.80 17.46
N LYS A 95 -3.50 -2.80 17.66
CA LYS A 95 -4.88 -3.02 18.11
C LYS A 95 -5.78 -3.64 17.04
N ALA A 96 -5.35 -3.61 15.77
CA ALA A 96 -6.05 -4.31 14.70
C ALA A 96 -5.84 -5.83 14.84
N ASP A 97 -6.74 -6.61 14.30
CA ASP A 97 -6.62 -8.07 14.32
C ASP A 97 -5.45 -8.56 13.46
N LEU A 98 -5.18 -7.87 12.36
CA LEU A 98 -4.03 -8.11 11.50
C LEU A 98 -3.45 -6.79 11.02
N CYS A 99 -2.14 -6.64 11.14
CA CYS A 99 -1.43 -5.49 10.61
C CYS A 99 -0.32 -5.97 9.68
N ALA A 100 -0.52 -5.77 8.38
CA ALA A 100 0.41 -6.19 7.33
C ALA A 100 1.12 -4.96 6.76
N VAL A 101 2.45 -4.97 6.77
CA VAL A 101 3.29 -3.90 6.26
C VAL A 101 3.93 -4.36 4.96
N PHE A 102 3.65 -3.67 3.87
CA PHE A 102 4.17 -3.98 2.54
C PHE A 102 5.31 -3.02 2.20
N PRO A 103 6.55 -3.50 2.10
CA PRO A 103 7.68 -2.65 1.73
C PRO A 103 7.72 -2.43 0.21
N VAL A 104 6.73 -1.71 -0.32
CA VAL A 104 6.55 -1.52 -1.77
C VAL A 104 7.71 -0.75 -2.41
N LEU A 105 8.30 0.20 -1.70
CA LEU A 105 9.49 0.96 -2.09
C LEU A 105 10.38 1.12 -0.86
N PRO A 106 11.70 1.34 -1.02
CA PRO A 106 12.56 1.61 0.12
C PRO A 106 12.07 2.82 0.91
N ARG A 107 11.99 2.70 2.22
CA ARG A 107 11.49 3.75 3.11
C ARG A 107 10.06 4.22 2.79
N TYR A 108 9.32 3.42 2.06
CA TYR A 108 7.94 3.73 1.70
C TYR A 108 7.02 2.53 1.98
N PRO A 109 6.91 2.14 3.25
CA PRO A 109 6.01 1.05 3.60
C PRO A 109 4.56 1.49 3.51
N VAL A 110 3.72 0.58 3.04
CA VAL A 110 2.27 0.76 3.02
C VAL A 110 1.67 -0.25 3.99
N THR A 111 0.90 0.23 4.94
CA THR A 111 0.36 -0.58 6.03
C THR A 111 -1.12 -0.87 5.78
N LEU A 112 -1.48 -2.14 5.83
CA LEU A 112 -2.86 -2.60 5.78
C LEU A 112 -3.25 -3.11 7.16
N LYS A 113 -4.25 -2.48 7.77
CA LYS A 113 -4.84 -2.98 9.01
C LYS A 113 -6.19 -3.62 8.70
N ILE A 114 -6.40 -4.80 9.23
CA ILE A 114 -7.62 -5.58 9.04
C ILE A 114 -8.23 -5.89 10.40
N TRP A 115 -9.54 -5.70 10.48
CA TRP A 115 -10.37 -6.15 11.59
C TRP A 115 -11.28 -7.24 11.03
N PHE A 116 -11.19 -8.45 11.59
CA PHE A 116 -11.98 -9.56 11.11
C PHE A 116 -13.44 -9.43 11.56
N ALA A 117 -14.33 -10.07 10.81
CA ALA A 117 -15.76 -10.05 11.12
C ALA A 117 -16.03 -10.67 12.49
N ASP A 118 -16.96 -10.09 13.22
CA ASP A 118 -17.49 -10.62 14.47
C ASP A 118 -19.03 -10.70 14.37
N GLU A 119 -19.68 -10.92 15.52
CA GLU A 119 -21.14 -11.05 15.54
C GLU A 119 -21.86 -9.73 15.22
N GLU A 120 -21.21 -8.59 15.43
CA GLU A 120 -21.82 -7.27 15.27
C GLU A 120 -21.41 -6.58 13.98
N PHE A 121 -20.15 -6.77 13.53
CA PHE A 121 -19.58 -6.01 12.42
C PHE A 121 -18.96 -6.90 11.37
N PRO A 122 -19.09 -6.53 10.07
CA PRO A 122 -18.38 -7.23 9.00
C PRO A 122 -16.87 -6.97 9.09
N ALA A 123 -16.09 -7.77 8.39
CA ALA A 123 -14.66 -7.53 8.25
C ALA A 123 -14.43 -6.19 7.56
N SER A 124 -13.38 -5.49 7.99
CA SER A 124 -13.02 -4.19 7.43
C SER A 124 -11.51 -4.06 7.33
N GLY A 125 -11.07 -3.13 6.49
CA GLY A 125 -9.65 -2.85 6.33
C GLY A 125 -9.40 -1.39 5.98
N LYS A 126 -8.20 -0.93 6.35
CA LYS A 126 -7.73 0.42 6.04
C LYS A 126 -6.28 0.38 5.62
N ILE A 127 -5.93 1.27 4.70
CA ILE A 127 -4.56 1.42 4.20
C ILE A 127 -3.98 2.72 4.74
N PHE A 128 -2.77 2.63 5.24
CA PHE A 128 -2.05 3.77 5.83
C PHE A 128 -0.67 3.91 5.21
N LEU A 129 -0.15 5.12 5.28
CA LEU A 129 1.23 5.46 4.96
C LEU A 129 1.93 5.93 6.22
N GLN A 130 3.25 6.06 6.18
CA GLN A 130 3.99 6.74 7.23
C GLN A 130 3.95 8.25 7.01
N ASP A 131 4.15 9.02 8.06
CA ASP A 131 4.01 10.48 8.05
C ASP A 131 4.99 11.22 7.14
N HIS A 132 6.08 10.57 6.72
CA HIS A 132 7.07 11.14 5.79
C HIS A 132 6.78 10.82 4.31
N ALA A 133 5.66 10.19 4.02
CA ALA A 133 5.35 9.71 2.66
C ALA A 133 5.36 10.83 1.60
N ASP A 134 4.94 12.04 1.95
CA ASP A 134 4.94 13.17 1.02
C ASP A 134 6.33 13.75 0.71
N HIS A 135 7.38 13.28 1.39
CA HIS A 135 8.78 13.52 1.02
C HIS A 135 9.27 12.62 -0.11
N TYR A 136 8.47 11.62 -0.49
CA TYR A 136 8.84 10.61 -1.48
C TYR A 136 7.95 10.64 -2.70
N LEU A 137 6.65 10.88 -2.53
CA LEU A 137 5.67 10.88 -3.61
C LEU A 137 4.64 11.98 -3.40
N SER A 138 4.15 12.54 -4.51
CA SER A 138 2.96 13.40 -4.50
C SER A 138 1.73 12.58 -4.11
N VAL A 139 0.61 13.25 -3.81
CA VAL A 139 -0.64 12.55 -3.50
C VAL A 139 -1.12 11.68 -4.67
N GLU A 140 -0.98 12.14 -5.90
CA GLU A 140 -1.38 11.37 -7.09
C GLU A 140 -0.57 10.08 -7.20
N ASP A 141 0.74 10.16 -7.01
CA ASP A 141 1.62 8.99 -7.08
C ASP A 141 1.41 8.06 -5.88
N ALA A 142 1.16 8.59 -4.69
CA ALA A 142 0.80 7.80 -3.53
C ALA A 142 -0.49 7.01 -3.76
N VAL A 143 -1.50 7.66 -4.33
CA VAL A 143 -2.76 7.00 -4.69
C VAL A 143 -2.52 5.90 -5.73
N THR A 144 -1.66 6.14 -6.72
CA THR A 144 -1.28 5.12 -7.70
C THR A 144 -0.67 3.89 -7.01
N VAL A 145 0.25 4.10 -6.08
CA VAL A 145 0.83 2.99 -5.29
C VAL A 145 -0.25 2.25 -4.51
N GLY A 146 -1.16 2.98 -3.87
CA GLY A 146 -2.28 2.39 -3.15
C GLY A 146 -3.21 1.58 -4.05
N GLU A 147 -3.50 2.07 -5.25
CA GLU A 147 -4.31 1.36 -6.24
C GLU A 147 -3.64 0.08 -6.72
N ILE A 148 -2.32 0.10 -6.92
CA ILE A 148 -1.54 -1.09 -7.28
C ILE A 148 -1.65 -2.13 -6.16
N LEU A 149 -1.46 -1.73 -4.92
CA LEU A 149 -1.59 -2.64 -3.78
C LEU A 149 -3.00 -3.25 -3.71
N LEU A 150 -4.04 -2.41 -3.83
CA LEU A 150 -5.43 -2.89 -3.84
C LEU A 150 -5.68 -3.89 -4.96
N GLN A 151 -5.13 -3.65 -6.14
CA GLN A 151 -5.25 -4.57 -7.27
C GLN A 151 -4.61 -5.93 -6.94
N LYS A 152 -3.44 -5.93 -6.34
CA LYS A 152 -2.76 -7.16 -5.93
C LYS A 152 -3.50 -7.89 -4.83
N LEU A 153 -4.03 -7.17 -3.87
CA LEU A 153 -4.87 -7.75 -2.81
C LEU A 153 -6.16 -8.34 -3.40
N SER A 154 -6.76 -7.64 -4.36
CA SER A 154 -7.96 -8.12 -5.04
C SER A 154 -7.71 -9.46 -5.74
N GLU A 155 -6.61 -9.55 -6.48
CA GLU A 155 -6.20 -10.79 -7.16
C GLU A 155 -5.94 -11.91 -6.15
N ALA A 156 -5.21 -11.62 -5.08
CA ALA A 156 -4.85 -12.61 -4.07
C ALA A 156 -6.06 -13.10 -3.28
N PHE A 157 -6.95 -12.19 -2.86
CA PHE A 157 -8.11 -12.56 -2.02
C PHE A 157 -9.22 -13.21 -2.84
N SER A 158 -9.38 -12.85 -4.11
CA SER A 158 -10.40 -13.46 -4.97
C SER A 158 -10.14 -14.94 -5.26
N SER A 159 -8.89 -15.39 -5.08
CA SER A 159 -8.52 -16.78 -5.28
C SER A 159 -8.59 -17.64 -4.02
N LEU A 160 -9.01 -17.07 -2.90
CA LEU A 160 -9.11 -17.77 -1.62
C LEU A 160 -10.38 -18.59 -1.47
#